data_1b6ec6fba04a1f10a035ff90dd056c5a
#
_entry.id   1b6ec6fba04a1f10a035ff90dd056c5a
#
_cell.length_a   1.000
_cell.length_b   1.000
_cell.length_c   1.000
_cell.angle_alpha   90.00
_cell.angle_beta   90.00
_cell.angle_gamma   90.00
#
_symmetry.space_group_name_H-M   'P 1'
#
loop_
_entity.id
_entity.type
_entity.pdbx_description
1 polymer ?
#
loop_
_entity_poly.entity_id
_entity_poly.type
_entity_poly.pdbx_seq_one_letter_code
_entity_poly.pdbx_strand_id
1 'polypeptide(L)'
;MNNEEFLSRQTNDPSFENIWQEMQWRGLIQVSTDEAKLEEALSGDPINYYCGFDPTAASLHLGHLVQLLVLRRLQLAGHHPVALVGGATGLIGDPRQTSERSLNTRDTVEGWVDSLRSQIEHYLSFDGDNGATMVNNLDWTGGLSALDFLRDIGKHFRVGTMVRKEIVASRLDSDEGISYTEFSYQVLQGMDFMELYRRHNVTLQTGGSDQWGNLTSGTELVRKVEGEHVHAIGTPLITNADGTKFGKSEGNAIWLNPEMCSPYTFYQFWLNTADADVVERLKVFTFLSRAEIAEYEQKVVDEPFRREAQRRLAWEVTSLVHGEDQTQRAIDASAALFGRGDLESIDVTTLHAAGAELPSAEQSDLGERMTIIDLLVATGLEKSKSSARRTVGDGGAYLNNTKIEDPEHIFTATDALHNKYFVVRRGRRNLGFIDLDSASN
;
A
#
# COMPACT_ATOMS: atom_id res chain seq x y z
N MET A 1 10.83 -15.63 -10.50
CA MET A 1 9.75 -16.49 -9.95
C MET A 1 8.47 -16.07 -10.63
N ASN A 2 7.64 -17.00 -11.12
CA ASN A 2 6.33 -16.61 -11.66
C ASN A 2 5.33 -16.41 -10.50
N ASN A 3 4.20 -15.75 -10.79
CA ASN A 3 3.20 -15.42 -9.76
C ASN A 3 2.60 -16.67 -9.09
N GLU A 4 2.38 -17.72 -9.84
CA GLU A 4 1.84 -18.99 -9.31
C GLU A 4 2.79 -19.65 -8.31
N GLU A 5 4.09 -19.68 -8.59
CA GLU A 5 5.10 -20.21 -7.69
C GLU A 5 5.16 -19.39 -6.40
N PHE A 6 5.02 -18.07 -6.49
CA PHE A 6 4.98 -17.17 -5.33
C PHE A 6 3.72 -17.43 -4.47
N LEU A 7 2.54 -17.48 -5.09
CA LEU A 7 1.28 -17.77 -4.40
C LEU A 7 1.25 -19.15 -3.76
N SER A 8 1.89 -20.16 -4.36
CA SER A 8 1.94 -21.53 -3.85
C SER A 8 2.72 -21.69 -2.53
N ARG A 9 3.59 -20.74 -2.21
CA ARG A 9 4.37 -20.73 -0.95
C ARG A 9 3.60 -20.14 0.22
N GLN A 10 2.50 -19.45 -0.05
CA GLN A 10 1.69 -18.81 0.99
C GLN A 10 0.79 -19.88 1.66
N THR A 11 0.81 -19.90 2.98
CA THR A 11 -0.03 -20.78 3.79
C THR A 11 -0.55 -20.03 5.01
N ASN A 12 -1.77 -20.37 5.42
CA ASN A 12 -2.25 -19.99 6.75
C ASN A 12 -1.48 -20.76 7.82
N ASP A 13 -1.42 -20.23 9.03
CA ASP A 13 -0.70 -20.85 10.13
C ASP A 13 -1.49 -22.06 10.69
N PRO A 14 -0.96 -23.29 10.57
CA PRO A 14 -1.66 -24.50 11.03
C PRO A 14 -1.75 -24.61 12.57
N SER A 15 -1.18 -23.70 13.35
CA SER A 15 -1.30 -23.69 14.81
C SER A 15 -2.67 -23.19 15.30
N PHE A 16 -3.48 -22.61 14.42
CA PHE A 16 -4.85 -22.18 14.72
C PHE A 16 -5.84 -23.26 14.28
N GLU A 17 -6.94 -23.38 15.02
CA GLU A 17 -7.99 -24.36 14.73
C GLU A 17 -8.76 -24.02 13.44
N ASN A 18 -8.91 -22.72 13.14
CA ASN A 18 -9.60 -22.21 11.97
C ASN A 18 -9.09 -20.81 11.57
N ILE A 19 -9.50 -20.37 10.39
CA ILE A 19 -9.08 -19.07 9.85
C ILE A 19 -9.61 -17.89 10.66
N TRP A 20 -10.77 -18.00 11.32
CA TRP A 20 -11.33 -16.96 12.16
C TRP A 20 -10.40 -16.64 13.34
N GLN A 21 -9.92 -17.66 14.04
CA GLN A 21 -8.96 -17.49 15.14
C GLN A 21 -7.62 -16.90 14.68
N GLU A 22 -7.13 -17.32 13.52
CA GLU A 22 -5.91 -16.72 12.95
C GLU A 22 -6.13 -15.24 12.65
N MET A 23 -7.23 -14.85 12.01
CA MET A 23 -7.55 -13.46 11.69
C MET A 23 -7.71 -12.61 12.96
N GLN A 24 -8.34 -13.13 14.02
CA GLN A 24 -8.43 -12.46 15.32
C GLN A 24 -7.03 -12.23 15.93
N TRP A 25 -6.19 -13.26 15.96
CA TRP A 25 -4.84 -13.15 16.51
C TRP A 25 -3.97 -12.16 15.73
N ARG A 26 -4.15 -12.09 14.40
CA ARG A 26 -3.44 -11.12 13.56
C ARG A 26 -3.96 -9.70 13.69
N GLY A 27 -5.05 -9.51 14.41
CA GLY A 27 -5.68 -8.19 14.57
C GLY A 27 -6.41 -7.73 13.31
N LEU A 28 -6.87 -8.65 12.45
CA LEU A 28 -7.56 -8.36 11.20
C LEU A 28 -9.09 -8.20 11.34
N ILE A 29 -9.63 -8.38 12.55
CA ILE A 29 -11.05 -8.23 12.84
C ILE A 29 -11.22 -7.15 13.90
N GLN A 30 -11.76 -6.00 13.52
CA GLN A 30 -12.10 -4.91 14.45
C GLN A 30 -13.58 -4.86 14.76
N VAL A 31 -14.42 -5.08 13.76
CA VAL A 31 -15.87 -5.10 13.86
C VAL A 31 -16.43 -6.20 12.97
N SER A 32 -17.54 -6.80 13.41
CA SER A 32 -18.22 -7.84 12.66
C SER A 32 -19.72 -7.82 12.91
N THR A 33 -20.53 -8.39 12.03
CA THR A 33 -21.97 -8.45 12.18
C THR A 33 -22.42 -9.43 13.25
N ASP A 34 -21.80 -10.63 13.33
CA ASP A 34 -22.12 -11.70 14.28
C ASP A 34 -20.92 -12.65 14.35
N GLU A 35 -20.12 -12.54 15.41
CA GLU A 35 -18.87 -13.29 15.55
C GLU A 35 -19.09 -14.80 15.54
N ALA A 36 -20.11 -15.30 16.27
CA ALA A 36 -20.35 -16.72 16.38
C ALA A 36 -20.76 -17.35 15.05
N LYS A 37 -21.63 -16.68 14.30
CA LYS A 37 -22.03 -17.15 12.97
C LYS A 37 -20.92 -17.03 11.94
N LEU A 38 -20.06 -16.02 12.06
CA LEU A 38 -18.91 -15.86 11.18
C LEU A 38 -17.84 -16.95 11.43
N GLU A 39 -17.57 -17.27 12.70
CA GLU A 39 -16.68 -18.38 13.03
C GLU A 39 -17.24 -19.72 12.53
N GLU A 40 -18.54 -19.96 12.70
CA GLU A 40 -19.22 -21.15 12.16
C GLU A 40 -19.12 -21.21 10.63
N ALA A 41 -19.43 -20.09 9.93
CA ALA A 41 -19.42 -20.02 8.47
C ALA A 41 -18.01 -20.19 7.89
N LEU A 42 -16.98 -19.61 8.53
CA LEU A 42 -15.59 -19.69 8.09
C LEU A 42 -14.88 -20.98 8.52
N SER A 43 -15.49 -21.80 9.37
CA SER A 43 -15.02 -23.12 9.75
C SER A 43 -15.78 -24.26 9.05
N GLY A 44 -16.85 -23.93 8.33
CA GLY A 44 -17.74 -24.86 7.65
C GLY A 44 -17.40 -25.07 6.16
N ASP A 45 -18.46 -25.29 5.38
CA ASP A 45 -18.35 -25.42 3.93
C ASP A 45 -17.84 -24.13 3.28
N PRO A 46 -17.17 -24.21 2.10
CA PRO A 46 -16.71 -23.03 1.37
C PRO A 46 -17.82 -22.02 1.10
N ILE A 47 -17.58 -20.76 1.42
CA ILE A 47 -18.49 -19.63 1.12
C ILE A 47 -17.87 -18.70 0.10
N ASN A 48 -18.72 -17.98 -0.62
CA ASN A 48 -18.30 -16.87 -1.50
C ASN A 48 -18.29 -15.57 -0.69
N TYR A 49 -17.20 -14.82 -0.79
CA TYR A 49 -17.01 -13.56 -0.08
C TYR A 49 -16.37 -12.52 -1.01
N TYR A 50 -16.53 -11.23 -0.71
CA TYR A 50 -15.98 -10.18 -1.56
C TYR A 50 -15.35 -9.02 -0.81
N CYS A 51 -14.50 -8.31 -1.52
CA CYS A 51 -14.05 -6.97 -1.20
C CYS A 51 -14.12 -6.09 -2.44
N GLY A 52 -14.52 -4.83 -2.25
CA GLY A 52 -14.57 -3.83 -3.31
C GLY A 52 -13.33 -2.92 -3.28
N PHE A 53 -12.84 -2.58 -4.49
CA PHE A 53 -11.70 -1.71 -4.73
C PHE A 53 -12.11 -0.61 -5.70
N ASP A 54 -12.27 0.62 -5.18
CA ASP A 54 -12.61 1.77 -6.01
C ASP A 54 -11.38 2.33 -6.72
N PRO A 55 -11.46 2.58 -8.03
CA PRO A 55 -10.38 3.17 -8.82
C PRO A 55 -10.29 4.67 -8.53
N THR A 56 -9.61 5.04 -7.46
CA THR A 56 -9.36 6.43 -7.05
C THR A 56 -7.99 6.95 -7.50
N ALA A 57 -7.17 6.08 -8.05
CA ALA A 57 -5.86 6.32 -8.66
C ALA A 57 -5.49 5.13 -9.55
N ALA A 58 -4.42 5.27 -10.35
CA ALA A 58 -3.88 4.20 -11.17
C ALA A 58 -3.21 3.05 -10.39
N SER A 59 -3.19 3.12 -9.07
CA SER A 59 -2.58 2.09 -8.20
C SER A 59 -3.37 1.87 -6.92
N LEU A 60 -3.27 0.66 -6.41
CA LEU A 60 -3.59 0.30 -5.04
C LEU A 60 -2.49 0.82 -4.09
N HIS A 61 -2.82 0.98 -2.82
CA HIS A 61 -1.91 1.41 -1.75
C HIS A 61 -1.95 0.45 -0.56
N LEU A 62 -1.14 0.68 0.47
CA LEU A 62 -1.02 -0.24 1.63
C LEU A 62 -2.34 -0.54 2.34
N GLY A 63 -3.30 0.39 2.37
CA GLY A 63 -4.64 0.12 2.92
C GLY A 63 -5.40 -0.95 2.12
N HIS A 64 -5.25 -0.95 0.79
CA HIS A 64 -5.81 -1.98 -0.07
C HIS A 64 -5.06 -3.33 0.08
N LEU A 65 -3.74 -3.28 0.33
CA LEU A 65 -2.95 -4.50 0.55
C LEU A 65 -3.48 -5.30 1.74
N VAL A 66 -3.92 -4.65 2.83
CA VAL A 66 -4.57 -5.35 3.96
C VAL A 66 -5.77 -6.16 3.48
N GLN A 67 -6.63 -5.56 2.65
CA GLN A 67 -7.81 -6.25 2.13
C GLN A 67 -7.45 -7.40 1.19
N LEU A 68 -6.45 -7.22 0.33
CA LEU A 68 -5.95 -8.29 -0.55
C LEU A 68 -5.41 -9.48 0.25
N LEU A 69 -4.69 -9.20 1.35
CA LEU A 69 -4.19 -10.24 2.24
C LEU A 69 -5.31 -10.96 3.01
N VAL A 70 -6.36 -10.25 3.40
CA VAL A 70 -7.57 -10.87 3.97
C VAL A 70 -8.24 -11.77 2.94
N LEU A 71 -8.43 -11.29 1.71
CA LEU A 71 -8.98 -12.11 0.63
C LEU A 71 -8.12 -13.37 0.41
N ARG A 72 -6.80 -13.22 0.35
CA ARG A 72 -5.90 -14.35 0.13
C ARG A 72 -5.94 -15.38 1.28
N ARG A 73 -5.99 -14.94 2.54
CA ARG A 73 -6.08 -15.84 3.71
C ARG A 73 -7.36 -16.65 3.71
N LEU A 74 -8.48 -16.04 3.40
CA LEU A 74 -9.76 -16.74 3.27
C LEU A 74 -9.76 -17.71 2.07
N GLN A 75 -9.09 -17.33 0.96
CA GLN A 75 -8.89 -18.24 -0.18
C GLN A 75 -8.04 -19.45 0.22
N LEU A 76 -6.95 -19.26 0.96
CA LEU A 76 -6.11 -20.35 1.47
C LEU A 76 -6.85 -21.24 2.47
N ALA A 77 -7.90 -20.74 3.10
CA ALA A 77 -8.81 -21.54 3.94
C ALA A 77 -9.88 -22.30 3.14
N GLY A 78 -9.89 -22.17 1.81
CA GLY A 78 -10.82 -22.91 0.92
C GLY A 78 -12.03 -22.11 0.46
N HIS A 79 -12.22 -20.86 0.90
CA HIS A 79 -13.33 -20.02 0.47
C HIS A 79 -13.08 -19.38 -0.90
N HIS A 80 -14.15 -18.89 -1.57
CA HIS A 80 -14.12 -18.36 -2.93
C HIS A 80 -14.13 -16.83 -2.95
N PRO A 81 -13.02 -16.14 -3.26
CA PRO A 81 -12.96 -14.69 -3.32
C PRO A 81 -13.61 -14.13 -4.58
N VAL A 82 -14.40 -13.08 -4.41
CA VAL A 82 -14.87 -12.22 -5.47
C VAL A 82 -14.23 -10.84 -5.28
N ALA A 83 -13.36 -10.44 -6.19
CA ALA A 83 -12.76 -9.12 -6.20
C ALA A 83 -13.60 -8.19 -7.07
N LEU A 84 -14.22 -7.18 -6.45
CA LEU A 84 -15.02 -6.20 -7.15
C LEU A 84 -14.19 -4.96 -7.44
N VAL A 85 -14.11 -4.56 -8.71
CA VAL A 85 -13.54 -3.26 -9.09
C VAL A 85 -14.69 -2.28 -9.34
N GLY A 86 -14.61 -1.13 -8.68
CA GLY A 86 -15.69 -0.14 -8.64
C GLY A 86 -15.76 0.77 -9.87
N GLY A 87 -16.02 0.24 -11.07
CA GLY A 87 -16.15 1.05 -12.27
C GLY A 87 -17.29 2.07 -12.20
N ALA A 88 -18.42 1.73 -11.54
CA ALA A 88 -19.52 2.65 -11.31
C ALA A 88 -19.27 3.54 -10.09
N THR A 89 -18.88 2.96 -8.97
CA THR A 89 -18.62 3.69 -7.72
C THR A 89 -17.42 4.63 -7.83
N GLY A 90 -16.41 4.31 -8.64
CA GLY A 90 -15.29 5.19 -8.96
C GLY A 90 -15.66 6.46 -9.71
N LEU A 91 -16.79 6.46 -10.46
CA LEU A 91 -17.34 7.65 -11.12
C LEU A 91 -18.07 8.58 -10.15
N ILE A 92 -18.50 8.07 -9.00
CA ILE A 92 -19.27 8.80 -7.96
C ILE A 92 -18.32 9.24 -6.84
N GLY A 93 -17.56 8.32 -6.29
CA GLY A 93 -16.62 8.51 -5.19
C GLY A 93 -17.26 8.49 -3.80
N ASP A 94 -16.66 7.70 -2.91
CA ASP A 94 -17.06 7.65 -1.49
C ASP A 94 -16.80 8.99 -0.79
N PRO A 95 -17.74 9.51 0.02
CA PRO A 95 -17.58 10.80 0.72
C PRO A 95 -16.29 10.88 1.53
N ARG A 96 -15.59 12.02 1.43
CA ARG A 96 -14.44 12.34 2.31
C ARG A 96 -14.92 13.18 3.49
N GLN A 97 -14.19 13.15 4.58
CA GLN A 97 -14.51 13.94 5.77
C GLN A 97 -14.40 15.47 5.54
N THR A 98 -13.49 15.90 4.66
CA THR A 98 -13.04 17.30 4.59
C THR A 98 -13.45 18.06 3.34
N SER A 99 -13.77 17.38 2.22
CA SER A 99 -14.05 18.06 0.95
C SER A 99 -14.80 17.16 -0.02
N GLU A 100 -15.52 17.76 -0.96
CA GLU A 100 -16.12 17.05 -2.08
C GLU A 100 -15.05 16.49 -3.03
N ARG A 101 -15.33 15.31 -3.60
CA ARG A 101 -14.42 14.71 -4.59
C ARG A 101 -14.57 15.37 -5.94
N SER A 102 -13.45 15.63 -6.60
CA SER A 102 -13.44 15.93 -8.03
C SER A 102 -13.84 14.67 -8.80
N LEU A 103 -14.85 14.80 -9.68
CA LEU A 103 -15.27 13.69 -10.53
C LEU A 103 -14.25 13.47 -11.66
N ASN A 104 -13.84 12.23 -11.84
CA ASN A 104 -12.97 11.83 -12.95
C ASN A 104 -13.77 11.54 -14.22
N THR A 105 -13.13 11.63 -15.38
CA THR A 105 -13.75 11.24 -16.65
C THR A 105 -13.94 9.71 -16.69
N ARG A 106 -14.87 9.26 -17.53
CA ARG A 106 -15.10 7.82 -17.74
C ARG A 106 -13.83 7.11 -18.23
N ASP A 107 -13.14 7.69 -19.20
CA ASP A 107 -11.91 7.11 -19.78
C ASP A 107 -10.81 6.98 -18.72
N THR A 108 -10.68 7.96 -17.82
CA THR A 108 -9.71 7.91 -16.70
C THR A 108 -10.05 6.77 -15.75
N VAL A 109 -11.32 6.64 -15.36
CA VAL A 109 -11.77 5.58 -14.43
C VAL A 109 -11.60 4.21 -15.07
N GLU A 110 -11.93 4.05 -16.36
CA GLU A 110 -11.77 2.79 -17.10
C GLU A 110 -10.29 2.36 -17.14
N GLY A 111 -9.37 3.27 -17.45
CA GLY A 111 -7.95 2.98 -17.41
C GLY A 111 -7.43 2.59 -16.00
N TRP A 112 -7.99 3.20 -14.95
CA TRP A 112 -7.67 2.81 -13.58
C TRP A 112 -8.27 1.45 -13.18
N VAL A 113 -9.49 1.13 -13.66
CA VAL A 113 -10.09 -0.19 -13.48
C VAL A 113 -9.19 -1.28 -14.02
N ASP A 114 -8.66 -1.13 -15.24
CA ASP A 114 -7.76 -2.10 -15.85
C ASP A 114 -6.44 -2.23 -15.05
N SER A 115 -5.90 -1.11 -14.60
CA SER A 115 -4.69 -1.11 -13.75
C SER A 115 -4.92 -1.82 -12.41
N LEU A 116 -6.04 -1.57 -11.74
CA LEU A 116 -6.38 -2.21 -10.48
C LEU A 116 -6.60 -3.73 -10.66
N ARG A 117 -7.30 -4.14 -11.72
CA ARG A 117 -7.49 -5.56 -12.04
C ARG A 117 -6.18 -6.30 -12.16
N SER A 118 -5.26 -5.76 -12.96
CA SER A 118 -3.93 -6.33 -13.13
C SER A 118 -3.15 -6.44 -11.82
N GLN A 119 -3.26 -5.45 -10.93
CA GLN A 119 -2.63 -5.50 -9.61
C GLN A 119 -3.29 -6.54 -8.69
N ILE A 120 -4.62 -6.65 -8.66
CA ILE A 120 -5.34 -7.63 -7.83
C ILE A 120 -5.00 -9.06 -8.26
N GLU A 121 -4.87 -9.32 -9.56
CA GLU A 121 -4.48 -10.63 -10.12
C GLU A 121 -3.13 -11.13 -9.59
N HIS A 122 -2.28 -10.24 -9.11
CA HIS A 122 -1.01 -10.62 -8.50
C HIS A 122 -1.17 -11.31 -7.13
N TYR A 123 -2.23 -11.01 -6.38
CA TYR A 123 -2.40 -11.46 -4.99
C TYR A 123 -3.35 -12.64 -4.80
N LEU A 124 -4.13 -13.01 -5.80
CA LEU A 124 -5.13 -14.07 -5.72
C LEU A 124 -4.86 -15.14 -6.77
N SER A 125 -5.18 -16.40 -6.45
CA SER A 125 -5.22 -17.46 -7.45
C SER A 125 -6.56 -17.43 -8.16
N PHE A 126 -6.55 -17.46 -9.50
CA PHE A 126 -7.73 -17.54 -10.34
C PHE A 126 -8.00 -18.97 -10.84
N ASP A 127 -7.12 -19.91 -10.50
CA ASP A 127 -7.18 -21.31 -10.86
C ASP A 127 -7.67 -22.19 -9.69
N GLY A 128 -8.10 -23.39 -10.03
CA GLY A 128 -8.55 -24.38 -9.05
C GLY A 128 -10.01 -24.21 -8.62
N ASP A 129 -10.45 -25.07 -7.70
CA ASP A 129 -11.85 -25.16 -7.28
C ASP A 129 -12.34 -23.91 -6.56
N ASN A 130 -11.44 -23.18 -5.89
CA ASN A 130 -11.72 -21.92 -5.20
C ASN A 130 -11.02 -20.71 -5.85
N GLY A 131 -10.83 -20.77 -7.17
CA GLY A 131 -10.30 -19.68 -7.96
C GLY A 131 -11.08 -18.37 -7.76
N ALA A 132 -10.37 -17.26 -7.74
CA ALA A 132 -10.96 -15.92 -7.59
C ALA A 132 -11.85 -15.55 -8.80
N THR A 133 -12.88 -14.77 -8.56
CA THR A 133 -13.69 -14.15 -9.62
C THR A 133 -13.48 -12.64 -9.58
N MET A 134 -13.19 -12.04 -10.75
CA MET A 134 -13.08 -10.58 -10.89
C MET A 134 -14.36 -10.04 -11.52
N VAL A 135 -14.97 -9.02 -10.89
CA VAL A 135 -16.20 -8.39 -11.37
C VAL A 135 -16.07 -6.87 -11.39
N ASN A 136 -16.91 -6.22 -12.20
CA ASN A 136 -17.01 -4.77 -12.27
C ASN A 136 -18.46 -4.35 -11.97
N ASN A 137 -18.69 -3.49 -10.99
CA ASN A 137 -20.05 -3.05 -10.66
C ASN A 137 -20.71 -2.20 -11.74
N LEU A 138 -19.98 -1.74 -12.75
CA LEU A 138 -20.54 -1.08 -13.92
C LEU A 138 -21.43 -2.04 -14.74
N ASP A 139 -21.17 -3.37 -14.67
CA ASP A 139 -21.91 -4.39 -15.42
C ASP A 139 -23.39 -4.47 -15.04
N TRP A 140 -23.74 -4.13 -13.81
CA TRP A 140 -25.13 -4.09 -13.35
C TRP A 140 -25.66 -2.67 -13.12
N THR A 141 -24.77 -1.73 -12.86
CA THR A 141 -25.18 -0.34 -12.60
C THR A 141 -25.37 0.44 -13.89
N GLY A 142 -24.53 0.18 -14.92
CA GLY A 142 -24.50 0.96 -16.16
C GLY A 142 -25.79 0.90 -16.97
N GLY A 143 -26.55 -0.18 -16.87
CA GLY A 143 -27.85 -0.37 -17.56
C GLY A 143 -29.08 0.04 -16.74
N LEU A 144 -28.88 0.42 -15.45
CA LEU A 144 -29.98 0.72 -14.55
C LEU A 144 -30.51 2.15 -14.77
N SER A 145 -31.82 2.29 -14.99
CA SER A 145 -32.42 3.63 -15.11
C SER A 145 -32.47 4.34 -13.74
N ALA A 146 -32.45 5.67 -13.76
CA ALA A 146 -32.59 6.45 -12.51
C ALA A 146 -33.91 6.16 -11.79
N LEU A 147 -35.00 5.88 -12.56
CA LEU A 147 -36.30 5.54 -11.97
C LEU A 147 -36.28 4.17 -11.30
N ASP A 148 -35.67 3.17 -11.91
CA ASP A 148 -35.58 1.83 -11.36
C ASP A 148 -34.67 1.84 -10.12
N PHE A 149 -33.52 2.54 -10.17
CA PHE A 149 -32.65 2.72 -9.02
C PHE A 149 -33.39 3.33 -7.82
N LEU A 150 -34.13 4.43 -8.02
CA LEU A 150 -34.85 5.09 -6.92
C LEU A 150 -36.01 4.24 -6.41
N ARG A 151 -36.80 3.62 -7.33
CA ARG A 151 -38.00 2.86 -6.99
C ARG A 151 -37.68 1.52 -6.35
N ASP A 152 -36.71 0.78 -6.90
CA ASP A 152 -36.50 -0.62 -6.52
C ASP A 152 -35.41 -0.80 -5.47
N ILE A 153 -34.39 0.09 -5.47
CA ILE A 153 -33.28 0.08 -4.50
C ILE A 153 -33.46 1.18 -3.46
N GLY A 154 -33.60 2.43 -3.88
CA GLY A 154 -33.65 3.61 -3.01
C GLY A 154 -34.75 3.53 -1.94
N LYS A 155 -35.92 2.93 -2.25
CA LYS A 155 -37.02 2.75 -1.30
C LYS A 155 -36.64 1.99 0.00
N HIS A 156 -35.60 1.16 -0.06
CA HIS A 156 -35.15 0.37 1.09
C HIS A 156 -34.23 1.15 2.03
N PHE A 157 -33.72 2.30 1.60
CA PHE A 157 -32.86 3.17 2.39
C PHE A 157 -33.65 4.28 3.08
N ARG A 158 -33.45 4.46 4.36
CA ARG A 158 -34.10 5.52 5.16
C ARG A 158 -33.15 6.70 5.32
N VAL A 159 -33.49 7.86 4.75
CA VAL A 159 -32.69 9.09 4.84
C VAL A 159 -32.28 9.40 6.28
N GLY A 160 -33.21 9.29 7.25
CA GLY A 160 -32.89 9.50 8.65
C GLY A 160 -31.85 8.54 9.25
N THR A 161 -31.64 7.36 8.66
CA THR A 161 -30.55 6.45 9.04
C THR A 161 -29.26 6.85 8.32
N MET A 162 -29.35 7.23 7.05
CA MET A 162 -28.21 7.62 6.22
C MET A 162 -27.50 8.87 6.77
N VAL A 163 -28.25 9.90 7.16
CA VAL A 163 -27.70 11.16 7.69
C VAL A 163 -27.05 11.03 9.08
N ARG A 164 -27.32 9.94 9.81
CA ARG A 164 -26.66 9.68 11.11
C ARG A 164 -25.31 8.99 11.01
N LYS A 165 -24.90 8.57 9.81
CA LYS A 165 -23.56 8.02 9.61
C LYS A 165 -22.52 9.10 9.84
N GLU A 166 -21.46 8.79 10.56
CA GLU A 166 -20.46 9.74 11.05
C GLU A 166 -19.93 10.67 9.94
N ILE A 167 -19.51 10.11 8.81
CA ILE A 167 -18.98 10.89 7.68
C ILE A 167 -20.06 11.81 7.11
N VAL A 168 -21.29 11.33 6.93
CA VAL A 168 -22.40 12.11 6.39
C VAL A 168 -22.80 13.22 7.36
N ALA A 169 -22.93 12.92 8.66
CA ALA A 169 -23.26 13.89 9.68
C ALA A 169 -22.18 15.00 9.76
N SER A 170 -20.90 14.64 9.78
CA SER A 170 -19.79 15.58 9.78
C SER A 170 -19.80 16.52 8.56
N ARG A 171 -20.14 15.98 7.37
CA ARG A 171 -20.24 16.78 6.14
C ARG A 171 -21.46 17.68 6.13
N LEU A 172 -22.60 17.24 6.65
CA LEU A 172 -23.79 18.09 6.76
C LEU A 172 -23.60 19.27 7.71
N ASP A 173 -22.75 19.09 8.73
CA ASP A 173 -22.40 20.17 9.69
C ASP A 173 -21.29 21.10 9.16
N SER A 174 -20.68 20.80 8.02
CA SER A 174 -19.64 21.62 7.39
C SER A 174 -20.25 22.71 6.48
N ASP A 175 -19.50 23.80 6.22
CA ASP A 175 -19.93 24.89 5.33
C ASP A 175 -20.17 24.43 3.89
N GLU A 176 -19.43 23.41 3.41
CA GLU A 176 -19.56 22.88 2.05
C GLU A 176 -20.73 21.90 1.90
N GLY A 177 -21.17 21.27 2.98
CA GLY A 177 -22.20 20.24 2.96
C GLY A 177 -21.79 18.97 2.25
N ILE A 178 -22.75 18.18 1.77
CA ILE A 178 -22.54 16.95 1.00
C ILE A 178 -23.44 16.97 -0.24
N SER A 179 -22.88 16.67 -1.42
CA SER A 179 -23.68 16.54 -2.64
C SER A 179 -24.55 15.29 -2.60
N TYR A 180 -25.67 15.32 -3.33
CA TYR A 180 -26.51 14.13 -3.49
C TYR A 180 -25.75 12.96 -4.12
N THR A 181 -24.80 13.26 -4.99
CA THR A 181 -23.89 12.27 -5.62
C THR A 181 -23.12 11.49 -4.56
N GLU A 182 -22.35 12.19 -3.71
CA GLU A 182 -21.61 11.54 -2.62
C GLU A 182 -22.54 10.87 -1.59
N PHE A 183 -23.67 11.51 -1.25
CA PHE A 183 -24.66 10.96 -0.32
C PHE A 183 -25.26 9.64 -0.81
N SER A 184 -25.43 9.47 -2.12
CA SER A 184 -25.99 8.26 -2.72
C SER A 184 -25.00 7.09 -2.82
N TYR A 185 -23.70 7.32 -2.60
CA TYR A 185 -22.65 6.29 -2.70
C TYR A 185 -22.98 5.02 -1.90
N GLN A 186 -23.41 5.17 -0.65
CA GLN A 186 -23.76 4.03 0.20
C GLN A 186 -24.91 3.16 -0.34
N VAL A 187 -25.78 3.73 -1.19
CA VAL A 187 -26.87 2.98 -1.83
C VAL A 187 -26.31 2.11 -2.95
N LEU A 188 -25.32 2.63 -3.71
CA LEU A 188 -24.64 1.88 -4.76
C LEU A 188 -23.85 0.71 -4.17
N GLN A 189 -23.05 0.94 -3.14
CA GLN A 189 -22.30 -0.15 -2.49
C GLN A 189 -23.22 -1.18 -1.83
N GLY A 190 -24.36 -0.74 -1.26
CA GLY A 190 -25.38 -1.67 -0.76
C GLY A 190 -25.97 -2.53 -1.87
N MET A 191 -26.25 -1.94 -3.03
CA MET A 191 -26.74 -2.64 -4.22
C MET A 191 -25.69 -3.64 -4.73
N ASP A 192 -24.40 -3.29 -4.71
CA ASP A 192 -23.32 -4.20 -5.13
C ASP A 192 -23.37 -5.50 -4.33
N PHE A 193 -23.52 -5.45 -3.00
CA PHE A 193 -23.63 -6.67 -2.20
C PHE A 193 -24.85 -7.51 -2.59
N MET A 194 -26.01 -6.88 -2.81
CA MET A 194 -27.22 -7.58 -3.23
C MET A 194 -27.04 -8.24 -4.61
N GLU A 195 -26.44 -7.55 -5.58
CA GLU A 195 -26.17 -8.11 -6.90
C GLU A 195 -25.14 -9.26 -6.85
N LEU A 196 -24.12 -9.14 -6.00
CA LEU A 196 -23.14 -10.21 -5.76
C LEU A 196 -23.77 -11.42 -5.06
N TYR A 197 -24.69 -11.20 -4.11
CA TYR A 197 -25.48 -12.28 -3.52
C TYR A 197 -26.29 -13.02 -4.61
N ARG A 198 -27.02 -12.29 -5.45
CA ARG A 198 -27.87 -12.86 -6.51
C ARG A 198 -27.08 -13.62 -7.57
N ARG A 199 -25.95 -13.05 -8.01
CA ARG A 199 -25.18 -13.56 -9.16
C ARG A 199 -24.13 -14.59 -8.78
N HIS A 200 -23.55 -14.43 -7.61
CA HIS A 200 -22.38 -15.20 -7.16
C HIS A 200 -22.58 -15.84 -5.77
N ASN A 201 -23.80 -15.81 -5.23
CA ASN A 201 -24.09 -16.34 -3.88
C ASN A 201 -23.09 -15.85 -2.82
N VAL A 202 -22.67 -14.58 -2.89
CA VAL A 202 -21.75 -13.97 -1.94
C VAL A 202 -22.48 -13.72 -0.60
N THR A 203 -21.96 -14.28 0.48
CA THR A 203 -22.59 -14.19 1.81
C THR A 203 -21.76 -13.40 2.82
N LEU A 204 -20.54 -12.99 2.47
CA LEU A 204 -19.65 -12.21 3.33
C LEU A 204 -18.99 -11.07 2.54
N GLN A 205 -19.00 -9.87 3.12
CA GLN A 205 -18.24 -8.71 2.67
C GLN A 205 -17.11 -8.40 3.64
N THR A 206 -15.91 -8.09 3.12
CA THR A 206 -14.80 -7.54 3.91
C THR A 206 -14.49 -6.11 3.47
N GLY A 207 -13.97 -5.30 4.40
CA GLY A 207 -13.56 -3.92 4.11
C GLY A 207 -12.88 -3.27 5.31
N GLY A 208 -12.45 -2.01 5.19
CA GLY A 208 -11.94 -1.24 6.33
C GLY A 208 -13.05 -0.91 7.33
N SER A 209 -12.73 -0.80 8.61
CA SER A 209 -13.72 -0.45 9.66
C SER A 209 -14.30 0.96 9.49
N ASP A 210 -13.59 1.86 8.82
CA ASP A 210 -14.11 3.17 8.39
C ASP A 210 -15.28 3.04 7.40
N GLN A 211 -15.32 1.93 6.66
CA GLN A 211 -16.39 1.59 5.72
C GLN A 211 -17.59 0.88 6.37
N TRP A 212 -17.61 0.72 7.70
CA TRP A 212 -18.63 -0.06 8.41
C TRP A 212 -20.07 0.35 8.06
N GLY A 213 -20.31 1.64 7.92
CA GLY A 213 -21.60 2.16 7.50
C GLY A 213 -22.02 1.69 6.09
N ASN A 214 -21.08 1.60 5.16
CA ASN A 214 -21.33 1.10 3.81
C ASN A 214 -21.52 -0.43 3.82
N LEU A 215 -20.65 -1.16 4.53
CA LEU A 215 -20.72 -2.62 4.69
C LEU A 215 -22.09 -3.06 5.22
N THR A 216 -22.56 -2.44 6.31
CA THR A 216 -23.84 -2.76 6.94
C THR A 216 -25.05 -2.32 6.10
N SER A 217 -24.90 -1.34 5.22
CA SER A 217 -25.94 -0.97 4.25
C SER A 217 -26.27 -2.13 3.31
N GLY A 218 -25.24 -2.85 2.86
CA GLY A 218 -25.41 -4.02 2.01
C GLY A 218 -26.08 -5.18 2.74
N THR A 219 -25.63 -5.50 3.96
CA THR A 219 -26.25 -6.58 4.74
C THR A 219 -27.72 -6.31 5.02
N GLU A 220 -28.08 -5.04 5.30
CA GLU A 220 -29.46 -4.64 5.53
C GLU A 220 -30.30 -4.70 4.24
N LEU A 221 -29.75 -4.31 3.10
CA LEU A 221 -30.43 -4.39 1.80
C LEU A 221 -30.76 -5.84 1.43
N VAL A 222 -29.78 -6.74 1.51
CA VAL A 222 -30.00 -8.17 1.23
C VAL A 222 -31.08 -8.73 2.15
N ARG A 223 -31.03 -8.45 3.44
CA ARG A 223 -32.07 -8.88 4.39
C ARG A 223 -33.46 -8.36 4.02
N LYS A 224 -33.60 -7.11 3.58
CA LYS A 224 -34.90 -6.50 3.24
C LYS A 224 -35.47 -7.01 1.93
N VAL A 225 -34.63 -7.30 0.95
CA VAL A 225 -35.06 -7.64 -0.42
C VAL A 225 -35.13 -9.15 -0.60
N GLU A 226 -34.11 -9.88 -0.18
CA GLU A 226 -34.00 -11.32 -0.37
C GLU A 226 -34.52 -12.14 0.83
N GLY A 227 -34.65 -11.51 2.02
CA GLY A 227 -35.05 -12.21 3.24
C GLY A 227 -33.91 -13.01 3.89
N GLU A 228 -32.69 -12.90 3.36
CA GLU A 228 -31.54 -13.69 3.76
C GLU A 228 -30.57 -12.88 4.65
N HIS A 229 -29.79 -13.60 5.45
CA HIS A 229 -28.78 -13.01 6.31
C HIS A 229 -27.39 -13.21 5.70
N VAL A 230 -26.72 -12.09 5.48
CA VAL A 230 -25.32 -12.05 5.03
C VAL A 230 -24.47 -11.28 6.04
N HIS A 231 -23.16 -11.43 5.97
CA HIS A 231 -22.23 -10.99 6.98
C HIS A 231 -21.25 -9.91 6.44
N ALA A 232 -20.67 -9.17 7.39
CA ALA A 232 -19.60 -8.22 7.11
C ALA A 232 -18.52 -8.30 8.19
N ILE A 233 -17.25 -8.13 7.76
CA ILE A 233 -16.07 -7.98 8.62
C ILE A 233 -15.41 -6.65 8.27
N GLY A 234 -15.17 -5.81 9.29
CA GLY A 234 -14.36 -4.60 9.19
C GLY A 234 -12.97 -4.81 9.78
N THR A 235 -11.94 -4.64 8.96
CA THR A 235 -10.54 -4.67 9.40
C THR A 235 -10.15 -3.33 10.04
N PRO A 236 -9.20 -3.30 10.99
CA PRO A 236 -8.76 -2.05 11.59
C PRO A 236 -8.09 -1.13 10.58
N LEU A 237 -8.28 0.17 10.79
CA LEU A 237 -7.42 1.17 10.19
C LEU A 237 -6.04 1.10 10.84
N ILE A 238 -5.03 0.84 10.02
CA ILE A 238 -3.66 0.77 10.52
C ILE A 238 -3.14 2.19 10.78
N THR A 239 -2.69 2.44 12.00
CA THR A 239 -2.06 3.69 12.43
C THR A 239 -0.67 3.40 13.00
N ASN A 240 0.21 4.37 13.00
CA ASN A 240 1.47 4.27 13.72
C ASN A 240 1.24 4.44 15.22
N ALA A 241 2.15 3.93 16.06
CA ALA A 241 2.05 4.03 17.53
C ALA A 241 1.97 5.48 18.04
N ASP A 242 2.47 6.45 17.27
CA ASP A 242 2.35 7.87 17.55
C ASP A 242 0.99 8.48 17.12
N GLY A 243 0.07 7.66 16.61
CA GLY A 243 -1.26 8.06 16.15
C GLY A 243 -1.30 8.66 14.74
N THR A 244 -0.19 8.75 14.06
CA THR A 244 -0.15 9.22 12.67
C THR A 244 -0.70 8.17 11.70
N LYS A 245 -1.18 8.61 10.52
CA LYS A 245 -1.71 7.72 9.50
C LYS A 245 -0.59 6.85 8.91
N PHE A 246 -0.76 5.55 8.98
CA PHE A 246 0.12 4.58 8.33
C PHE A 246 -0.01 4.63 6.80
N GLY A 247 1.06 4.23 6.09
CA GLY A 247 1.06 4.14 4.63
C GLY A 247 1.21 5.48 3.92
N LYS A 248 1.72 6.50 4.64
CA LYS A 248 2.12 7.78 4.05
C LYS A 248 3.57 8.08 4.39
N SER A 249 4.35 8.47 3.38
CA SER A 249 5.68 9.00 3.53
C SER A 249 5.69 10.43 2.99
N GLU A 250 6.15 11.41 3.78
CA GLU A 250 6.19 12.84 3.41
C GLU A 250 4.86 13.37 2.84
N GLY A 251 3.73 12.85 3.33
CA GLY A 251 2.38 13.23 2.88
C GLY A 251 1.85 12.43 1.69
N ASN A 252 2.66 11.62 1.02
CA ASN A 252 2.27 10.79 -0.12
C ASN A 252 1.90 9.37 0.32
N ALA A 253 0.92 8.76 -0.37
CA ALA A 253 0.56 7.37 -0.16
C ALA A 253 1.70 6.44 -0.63
N ILE A 254 1.90 5.32 0.08
CA ILE A 254 2.78 4.23 -0.38
C ILE A 254 1.99 3.36 -1.35
N TRP A 255 2.31 3.48 -2.62
CA TRP A 255 1.66 2.79 -3.72
C TRP A 255 2.25 1.40 -3.95
N LEU A 256 1.45 0.48 -4.48
CA LEU A 256 1.89 -0.87 -4.83
C LEU A 256 2.49 -0.93 -6.25
N ASN A 257 2.15 0.04 -7.12
CA ASN A 257 2.75 0.14 -8.47
C ASN A 257 4.20 0.68 -8.37
N PRO A 258 5.20 -0.04 -8.91
CA PRO A 258 6.60 0.37 -8.86
C PRO A 258 6.90 1.68 -9.60
N GLU A 259 6.06 2.11 -10.54
CA GLU A 259 6.19 3.41 -11.22
C GLU A 259 5.79 4.59 -10.32
N MET A 260 4.92 4.35 -9.31
CA MET A 260 4.45 5.37 -8.37
C MET A 260 5.20 5.34 -7.03
N CYS A 261 5.74 4.19 -6.65
CA CYS A 261 6.60 4.00 -5.48
C CYS A 261 7.62 2.92 -5.81
N SER A 262 8.88 3.30 -5.98
CA SER A 262 9.93 2.34 -6.37
C SER A 262 10.08 1.21 -5.35
N PRO A 263 10.52 0.01 -5.76
CA PRO A 263 10.81 -1.09 -4.83
C PRO A 263 11.82 -0.70 -3.75
N TYR A 264 12.76 0.21 -4.05
CA TYR A 264 13.70 0.74 -3.07
C TYR A 264 13.00 1.58 -1.99
N THR A 265 12.23 2.59 -2.39
CA THR A 265 11.43 3.43 -1.47
C THR A 265 10.47 2.60 -0.65
N PHE A 266 9.79 1.63 -1.29
CA PHE A 266 8.89 0.69 -0.65
C PHE A 266 9.61 -0.16 0.42
N TYR A 267 10.78 -0.71 0.10
CA TYR A 267 11.60 -1.45 1.04
C TYR A 267 12.07 -0.59 2.23
N GLN A 268 12.53 0.64 1.97
CA GLN A 268 12.97 1.56 3.02
C GLN A 268 11.82 1.96 3.96
N PHE A 269 10.62 2.14 3.43
CA PHE A 269 9.44 2.41 4.26
C PHE A 269 9.24 1.32 5.32
N TRP A 270 9.29 0.05 4.95
CA TRP A 270 9.14 -1.07 5.87
C TRP A 270 10.35 -1.24 6.79
N LEU A 271 11.54 -1.06 6.26
CA LEU A 271 12.77 -1.11 7.06
C LEU A 271 12.77 -0.05 8.16
N ASN A 272 12.16 1.10 7.95
CA ASN A 272 12.08 2.20 8.90
C ASN A 272 10.93 2.10 9.91
N THR A 273 10.16 1.00 9.91
CA THR A 273 9.11 0.75 10.90
C THR A 273 9.66 0.85 12.33
N ALA A 274 8.95 1.53 13.22
CA ALA A 274 9.32 1.65 14.62
C ALA A 274 9.28 0.29 15.36
N ASP A 275 10.10 0.12 16.40
CA ASP A 275 10.11 -1.10 17.20
C ASP A 275 8.75 -1.39 17.85
N ALA A 276 8.00 -0.34 18.21
CA ALA A 276 6.66 -0.46 18.78
C ALA A 276 5.62 -1.00 17.80
N ASP A 277 5.83 -0.84 16.49
CA ASP A 277 4.87 -1.18 15.45
C ASP A 277 5.20 -2.50 14.73
N VAL A 278 6.47 -2.90 14.69
CA VAL A 278 6.96 -3.93 13.77
C VAL A 278 6.28 -5.29 13.96
N VAL A 279 5.99 -5.68 15.20
CA VAL A 279 5.35 -6.98 15.49
C VAL A 279 3.92 -7.02 14.95
N GLU A 280 3.16 -5.94 15.14
CA GLU A 280 1.82 -5.82 14.57
C GLU A 280 1.86 -5.85 13.04
N ARG A 281 2.84 -5.16 12.42
CA ARG A 281 3.01 -5.18 10.96
C ARG A 281 3.36 -6.58 10.44
N LEU A 282 4.19 -7.34 11.16
CA LEU A 282 4.47 -8.75 10.81
C LEU A 282 3.18 -9.58 10.83
N LYS A 283 2.31 -9.41 11.83
CA LYS A 283 1.04 -10.13 11.91
C LYS A 283 0.11 -9.81 10.72
N VAL A 284 -0.02 -8.54 10.38
CA VAL A 284 -0.96 -8.07 9.35
C VAL A 284 -0.47 -8.37 7.93
N PHE A 285 0.79 -8.04 7.62
CA PHE A 285 1.30 -7.95 6.25
C PHE A 285 2.11 -9.16 5.78
N THR A 286 2.34 -10.17 6.63
CA THR A 286 3.13 -11.34 6.26
C THR A 286 2.37 -12.64 6.49
N PHE A 287 2.81 -13.72 5.82
CA PHE A 287 2.33 -15.08 6.06
C PHE A 287 3.18 -15.86 7.09
N LEU A 288 4.04 -15.16 7.83
CA LEU A 288 4.81 -15.78 8.90
C LEU A 288 3.88 -16.42 9.95
N SER A 289 4.30 -17.58 10.47
CA SER A 289 3.60 -18.28 11.53
C SER A 289 3.67 -17.50 12.86
N ARG A 290 2.77 -17.85 13.77
CA ARG A 290 2.77 -17.34 15.14
C ARG A 290 4.11 -17.61 15.85
N ALA A 291 4.71 -18.75 15.61
CA ALA A 291 6.00 -19.11 16.20
C ALA A 291 7.13 -18.23 15.67
N GLU A 292 7.22 -18.02 14.35
CA GLU A 292 8.21 -17.13 13.74
C GLU A 292 8.06 -15.68 14.23
N ILE A 293 6.82 -15.19 14.31
CA ILE A 293 6.57 -13.81 14.79
C ILE A 293 6.99 -13.66 16.26
N ALA A 294 6.73 -14.66 17.10
CA ALA A 294 7.16 -14.66 18.50
C ALA A 294 8.70 -14.61 18.66
N GLU A 295 9.46 -15.25 17.77
CA GLU A 295 10.92 -15.15 17.73
C GLU A 295 11.38 -13.71 17.42
N TYR A 296 10.73 -13.03 16.46
CA TYR A 296 11.05 -11.64 16.12
C TYR A 296 10.62 -10.67 17.23
N GLU A 297 9.50 -10.92 17.90
CA GLU A 297 9.06 -10.14 19.06
C GLU A 297 10.12 -10.20 20.18
N GLN A 298 10.66 -11.39 20.47
CA GLN A 298 11.73 -11.54 21.43
C GLN A 298 13.01 -10.80 21.00
N LYS A 299 13.39 -10.85 19.72
CA LYS A 299 14.56 -10.14 19.19
C LYS A 299 14.41 -8.62 19.27
N VAL A 300 13.19 -8.09 19.11
CA VAL A 300 12.92 -6.65 19.31
C VAL A 300 13.17 -6.23 20.76
N VAL A 301 12.85 -7.09 21.72
CA VAL A 301 13.09 -6.82 23.14
C VAL A 301 14.58 -6.92 23.49
N ASP A 302 15.25 -7.99 23.06
CA ASP A 302 16.61 -8.31 23.47
C ASP A 302 17.68 -7.48 22.73
N GLU A 303 17.53 -7.29 21.42
CA GLU A 303 18.54 -6.68 20.56
C GLU A 303 17.92 -5.72 19.52
N PRO A 304 17.14 -4.69 19.93
CA PRO A 304 16.42 -3.80 19.00
C PRO A 304 17.34 -3.12 17.98
N PHE A 305 18.60 -2.84 18.37
CA PHE A 305 19.59 -2.20 17.51
C PHE A 305 19.97 -3.01 16.26
N ARG A 306 19.72 -4.33 16.27
CA ARG A 306 19.94 -5.20 15.10
C ARG A 306 18.86 -5.05 14.05
N ARG A 307 17.65 -4.58 14.42
CA ARG A 307 16.51 -4.38 13.54
C ARG A 307 16.16 -5.62 12.69
N GLU A 308 16.25 -6.82 13.29
CA GLU A 308 16.03 -8.06 12.56
C GLU A 308 14.55 -8.23 12.15
N ALA A 309 13.63 -7.83 13.02
CA ALA A 309 12.19 -7.83 12.73
C ALA A 309 11.84 -6.90 11.56
N GLN A 310 12.42 -5.69 11.53
CA GLN A 310 12.21 -4.73 10.44
C GLN A 310 12.79 -5.22 9.11
N ARG A 311 13.96 -5.86 9.14
CA ARG A 311 14.53 -6.47 7.93
C ARG A 311 13.66 -7.59 7.40
N ARG A 312 13.16 -8.45 8.29
CA ARG A 312 12.24 -9.52 7.90
C ARG A 312 10.95 -8.95 7.33
N LEU A 313 10.34 -7.98 8.00
CA LEU A 313 9.15 -7.30 7.53
C LEU A 313 9.36 -6.68 6.15
N ALA A 314 10.44 -5.91 5.97
CA ALA A 314 10.76 -5.28 4.69
C ALA A 314 10.99 -6.31 3.58
N TRP A 315 11.69 -7.41 3.88
CA TRP A 315 11.87 -8.50 2.93
C TRP A 315 10.53 -9.13 2.52
N GLU A 316 9.73 -9.55 3.50
CA GLU A 316 8.46 -10.25 3.24
C GLU A 316 7.49 -9.40 2.41
N VAL A 317 7.29 -8.14 2.82
CA VAL A 317 6.28 -7.31 2.17
C VAL A 317 6.77 -6.78 0.82
N THR A 318 8.05 -6.44 0.68
CA THR A 318 8.58 -6.00 -0.61
C THR A 318 8.62 -7.16 -1.60
N SER A 319 8.98 -8.37 -1.17
CA SER A 319 8.95 -9.57 -2.01
C SER A 319 7.53 -9.95 -2.42
N LEU A 320 6.56 -9.75 -1.52
CA LEU A 320 5.14 -9.95 -1.80
C LEU A 320 4.64 -9.03 -2.93
N VAL A 321 5.06 -7.77 -2.93
CA VAL A 321 4.53 -6.75 -3.85
C VAL A 321 5.36 -6.64 -5.13
N HIS A 322 6.68 -6.70 -5.04
CA HIS A 322 7.59 -6.42 -6.15
C HIS A 322 8.43 -7.63 -6.58
N GLY A 323 8.36 -8.74 -5.86
CA GLY A 323 9.14 -9.93 -6.10
C GLY A 323 10.52 -9.93 -5.43
N GLU A 324 11.07 -11.13 -5.21
CA GLU A 324 12.34 -11.35 -4.49
C GLU A 324 13.53 -10.67 -5.19
N ASP A 325 13.58 -10.67 -6.52
CA ASP A 325 14.68 -10.07 -7.28
C ASP A 325 14.75 -8.55 -7.07
N GLN A 326 13.61 -7.85 -7.09
CA GLN A 326 13.55 -6.41 -6.84
C GLN A 326 13.88 -6.09 -5.37
N THR A 327 13.44 -6.95 -4.46
CA THR A 327 13.76 -6.83 -3.03
C THR A 327 15.26 -6.96 -2.80
N GLN A 328 15.91 -7.95 -3.42
CA GLN A 328 17.37 -8.12 -3.31
C GLN A 328 18.11 -6.91 -3.87
N ARG A 329 17.70 -6.38 -5.03
CA ARG A 329 18.28 -5.14 -5.60
C ARG A 329 18.14 -3.95 -4.65
N ALA A 330 16.99 -3.78 -4.00
CA ALA A 330 16.80 -2.71 -3.02
C ALA A 330 17.73 -2.86 -1.79
N ILE A 331 17.94 -4.10 -1.32
CA ILE A 331 18.88 -4.41 -0.23
C ILE A 331 20.32 -4.11 -0.64
N ASP A 332 20.74 -4.54 -1.83
CA ASP A 332 22.09 -4.34 -2.35
C ASP A 332 22.39 -2.85 -2.53
N ALA A 333 21.43 -2.10 -3.09
CA ALA A 333 21.53 -0.65 -3.21
C ALA A 333 21.65 0.04 -1.84
N SER A 334 20.83 -0.37 -0.88
CA SER A 334 20.92 0.16 0.49
C SER A 334 22.28 -0.13 1.12
N ALA A 335 22.82 -1.34 0.94
CA ALA A 335 24.14 -1.70 1.46
C ALA A 335 25.26 -0.90 0.76
N ALA A 336 25.19 -0.74 -0.56
CA ALA A 336 26.18 -0.04 -1.36
C ALA A 336 26.24 1.46 -1.05
N LEU A 337 25.10 2.13 -0.88
CA LEU A 337 25.04 3.54 -0.50
C LEU A 337 25.79 3.81 0.81
N PHE A 338 25.73 2.90 1.77
CA PHE A 338 26.43 3.04 3.05
C PHE A 338 27.85 2.43 3.06
N GLY A 339 28.44 2.19 1.89
CA GLY A 339 29.83 1.76 1.73
C GLY A 339 30.08 0.29 2.08
N ARG A 340 29.06 -0.56 2.01
CA ARG A 340 29.14 -2.00 2.27
C ARG A 340 28.97 -2.85 0.99
N GLY A 341 28.97 -2.23 -0.19
CA GLY A 341 28.76 -2.86 -1.48
C GLY A 341 29.39 -2.02 -2.61
N ASP A 342 29.24 -2.51 -3.83
CA ASP A 342 29.73 -1.86 -5.04
C ASP A 342 28.59 -1.05 -5.68
N LEU A 343 28.75 0.27 -5.73
CA LEU A 343 27.78 1.18 -6.37
C LEU A 343 27.73 1.01 -7.89
N GLU A 344 28.81 0.58 -8.53
CA GLU A 344 28.85 0.36 -9.98
C GLU A 344 28.00 -0.84 -10.40
N SER A 345 27.77 -1.80 -9.49
CA SER A 345 26.93 -2.97 -9.73
C SER A 345 25.43 -2.70 -9.64
N ILE A 346 25.02 -1.56 -9.10
CA ILE A 346 23.62 -1.18 -8.96
C ILE A 346 23.08 -0.68 -10.30
N ASP A 347 21.94 -1.18 -10.74
CA ASP A 347 21.32 -0.70 -11.99
C ASP A 347 20.85 0.76 -11.89
N VAL A 348 20.78 1.42 -13.05
CA VAL A 348 20.48 2.85 -13.16
C VAL A 348 19.18 3.23 -12.49
N THR A 349 18.13 2.42 -12.66
CA THR A 349 16.78 2.70 -12.12
C THR A 349 16.77 2.61 -10.60
N THR A 350 17.38 1.57 -10.04
CA THR A 350 17.48 1.38 -8.59
C THR A 350 18.37 2.46 -7.95
N LEU A 351 19.49 2.81 -8.60
CA LEU A 351 20.38 3.87 -8.11
C LEU A 351 19.72 5.24 -8.12
N HIS A 352 18.97 5.57 -9.18
CA HIS A 352 18.19 6.81 -9.27
C HIS A 352 17.13 6.87 -8.17
N ALA A 353 16.34 5.81 -8.00
CA ALA A 353 15.32 5.73 -6.96
C ALA A 353 15.91 5.88 -5.55
N ALA A 354 17.07 5.26 -5.29
CA ALA A 354 17.78 5.38 -4.02
C ALA A 354 18.35 6.79 -3.81
N GLY A 355 18.81 7.42 -4.87
CA GLY A 355 19.31 8.80 -4.87
C GLY A 355 18.24 9.83 -4.60
N ALA A 356 17.03 9.61 -5.13
CA ALA A 356 15.89 10.51 -4.93
C ALA A 356 15.46 10.65 -3.44
N GLU A 357 15.78 9.67 -2.60
CA GLU A 357 15.56 9.73 -1.13
C GLU A 357 16.64 10.52 -0.38
N LEU A 358 17.67 10.98 -1.06
CA LEU A 358 18.81 11.69 -0.45
C LEU A 358 18.72 13.19 -0.73
N PRO A 359 19.35 14.04 0.11
CA PRO A 359 19.61 15.42 -0.26
C PRO A 359 20.28 15.48 -1.63
N SER A 360 19.64 16.10 -2.60
CA SER A 360 20.04 16.03 -4.01
C SER A 360 20.35 17.41 -4.58
N ALA A 361 21.15 17.43 -5.63
CA ALA A 361 21.41 18.57 -6.49
C ALA A 361 21.43 18.12 -7.95
N GLU A 362 21.13 19.08 -8.84
CA GLU A 362 21.15 18.87 -10.29
C GLU A 362 22.41 19.47 -10.90
N GLN A 363 22.69 19.12 -12.14
CA GLN A 363 23.85 19.72 -12.85
C GLN A 363 23.77 21.24 -12.91
N SER A 364 22.57 21.82 -12.99
CA SER A 364 22.34 23.26 -12.98
C SER A 364 22.83 23.97 -11.71
N ASP A 365 22.89 23.25 -10.60
CA ASP A 365 23.37 23.75 -9.29
C ASP A 365 24.89 23.74 -9.20
N LEU A 366 25.56 23.06 -10.14
CA LEU A 366 27.00 22.94 -10.22
C LEU A 366 27.57 24.00 -11.15
N GLY A 367 28.69 24.60 -10.78
CA GLY A 367 29.44 25.50 -11.66
C GLY A 367 30.19 24.75 -12.76
N GLU A 368 30.96 25.49 -13.58
CA GLU A 368 31.79 24.92 -14.65
C GLU A 368 32.85 23.90 -14.14
N ARG A 369 33.15 23.91 -12.84
CA ARG A 369 34.11 23.01 -12.19
C ARG A 369 33.40 22.19 -11.14
N MET A 370 33.41 20.88 -11.32
CA MET A 370 32.84 19.91 -10.35
C MET A 370 33.95 19.37 -9.45
N THR A 371 34.29 20.08 -8.38
CA THR A 371 35.17 19.56 -7.33
C THR A 371 34.37 18.92 -6.21
N ILE A 372 34.99 18.06 -5.38
CA ILE A 372 34.32 17.48 -4.20
C ILE A 372 33.75 18.55 -3.27
N ILE A 373 34.40 19.73 -3.23
CA ILE A 373 33.92 20.87 -2.44
C ILE A 373 32.59 21.37 -2.99
N ASP A 374 32.50 21.54 -4.32
CA ASP A 374 31.29 22.02 -4.97
C ASP A 374 30.15 21.00 -4.79
N LEU A 375 30.43 19.72 -4.95
CA LEU A 375 29.46 18.64 -4.76
C LEU A 375 28.92 18.56 -3.30
N LEU A 376 29.79 18.71 -2.30
CA LEU A 376 29.38 18.73 -0.89
C LEU A 376 28.50 19.93 -0.53
N VAL A 377 28.74 21.07 -1.17
CA VAL A 377 27.96 22.29 -0.95
C VAL A 377 26.64 22.23 -1.70
N ALA A 378 26.64 21.81 -2.98
CA ALA A 378 25.44 21.69 -3.80
C ALA A 378 24.41 20.72 -3.17
N THR A 379 24.84 19.58 -2.64
CA THR A 379 23.98 18.62 -1.93
C THR A 379 23.58 19.07 -0.52
N GLY A 380 24.02 20.24 -0.07
CA GLY A 380 23.74 20.73 1.30
C GLY A 380 24.43 19.97 2.42
N LEU A 381 25.29 19.00 2.11
CA LEU A 381 26.06 18.28 3.11
C LEU A 381 27.06 19.18 3.86
N GLU A 382 27.48 20.26 3.20
CA GLU A 382 28.27 21.33 3.80
C GLU A 382 27.65 22.71 3.51
N LYS A 383 27.70 23.59 4.49
CA LYS A 383 27.10 24.93 4.38
C LYS A 383 27.93 25.92 3.58
N SER A 384 29.21 25.63 3.36
CA SER A 384 30.14 26.53 2.67
C SER A 384 31.36 25.80 2.12
N LYS A 385 32.01 26.38 1.13
CA LYS A 385 33.27 25.86 0.57
C LYS A 385 34.39 25.76 1.61
N SER A 386 34.40 26.63 2.63
CA SER A 386 35.40 26.59 3.72
C SER A 386 35.19 25.37 4.62
N SER A 387 33.92 25.04 4.98
CA SER A 387 33.62 23.85 5.76
C SER A 387 33.88 22.58 4.95
N ALA A 388 33.55 22.57 3.67
CA ALA A 388 33.82 21.45 2.77
C ALA A 388 35.35 21.15 2.66
N ARG A 389 36.20 22.20 2.52
CA ARG A 389 37.68 22.02 2.53
C ARG A 389 38.18 21.38 3.83
N ARG A 390 37.61 21.78 4.97
CA ARG A 390 37.95 21.16 6.27
C ARG A 390 37.58 19.68 6.29
N THR A 391 36.36 19.35 5.83
CA THR A 391 35.89 17.96 5.75
C THR A 391 36.81 17.10 4.88
N VAL A 392 37.30 17.61 3.74
CA VAL A 392 38.29 16.92 2.90
C VAL A 392 39.62 16.74 3.66
N GLY A 393 40.13 17.83 4.30
CA GLY A 393 41.36 17.78 5.09
C GLY A 393 41.32 16.80 6.28
N ASP A 394 40.15 16.65 6.89
CA ASP A 394 39.90 15.69 7.99
C ASP A 394 39.65 14.25 7.44
N GLY A 395 39.71 14.03 6.13
CA GLY A 395 39.51 12.73 5.49
C GLY A 395 38.05 12.24 5.56
N GLY A 396 37.12 13.16 5.66
CA GLY A 396 35.68 12.88 5.79
C GLY A 396 34.88 12.95 4.48
N ALA A 397 35.51 13.22 3.33
CA ALA A 397 34.84 13.36 2.03
C ALA A 397 35.03 12.13 1.16
N TYR A 398 33.94 11.65 0.57
CA TYR A 398 33.91 10.49 -0.33
C TYR A 398 33.04 10.80 -1.55
N LEU A 399 33.46 10.31 -2.71
CA LEU A 399 32.71 10.29 -3.96
C LEU A 399 32.62 8.84 -4.45
N ASN A 400 31.41 8.38 -4.75
CA ASN A 400 31.15 7.00 -5.19
C ASN A 400 31.85 5.97 -4.28
N ASN A 401 31.75 6.16 -2.95
CA ASN A 401 32.42 5.40 -1.90
C ASN A 401 33.97 5.49 -1.86
N THR A 402 34.60 6.18 -2.80
CA THR A 402 36.04 6.41 -2.82
C THR A 402 36.39 7.66 -2.02
N LYS A 403 37.35 7.53 -1.09
CA LYS A 403 37.84 8.67 -0.30
C LYS A 403 38.55 9.68 -1.18
N ILE A 404 38.19 10.97 -1.08
CA ILE A 404 38.80 12.05 -1.83
C ILE A 404 39.76 12.82 -0.92
N GLU A 405 41.04 12.92 -1.33
CA GLU A 405 42.09 13.60 -0.59
C GLU A 405 42.50 14.93 -1.24
N ASP A 406 42.34 15.07 -2.57
CA ASP A 406 42.60 16.31 -3.31
C ASP A 406 41.33 17.15 -3.45
N PRO A 407 41.24 18.31 -2.75
CA PRO A 407 40.09 19.18 -2.83
C PRO A 407 39.91 19.90 -4.18
N GLU A 408 40.97 19.97 -4.99
CA GLU A 408 40.95 20.71 -6.26
C GLU A 408 40.81 19.75 -7.48
N HIS A 409 40.71 18.43 -7.24
CA HIS A 409 40.44 17.46 -8.32
C HIS A 409 39.08 17.77 -8.98
N ILE A 410 39.11 17.85 -10.32
CA ILE A 410 37.92 18.14 -11.14
C ILE A 410 37.35 16.83 -11.62
N PHE A 411 36.10 16.56 -11.26
CA PHE A 411 35.33 15.41 -11.74
C PHE A 411 34.58 15.76 -13.01
N THR A 412 34.35 14.75 -13.81
CA THR A 412 33.63 14.84 -15.11
C THR A 412 32.50 13.78 -15.12
N ALA A 413 31.63 13.82 -16.11
CA ALA A 413 30.59 12.80 -16.26
C ALA A 413 31.16 11.38 -16.40
N THR A 414 32.43 11.22 -16.87
CA THR A 414 33.07 9.90 -16.97
C THR A 414 33.47 9.31 -15.62
N ASP A 415 33.53 10.13 -14.57
CA ASP A 415 33.77 9.69 -13.19
C ASP A 415 32.46 9.37 -12.46
N ALA A 416 31.33 9.68 -13.09
CA ALA A 416 30.00 9.43 -12.53
C ALA A 416 29.57 7.98 -12.75
N LEU A 417 28.83 7.44 -11.78
CA LEU A 417 28.16 6.14 -11.92
C LEU A 417 27.21 6.19 -13.11
N HIS A 418 27.31 5.22 -14.02
CA HIS A 418 26.56 5.15 -15.28
C HIS A 418 26.69 6.42 -16.16
N ASN A 419 27.74 7.22 -15.99
CA ASN A 419 27.94 8.55 -16.59
C ASN A 419 26.84 9.58 -16.25
N LYS A 420 26.11 9.37 -15.15
CA LYS A 420 24.94 10.17 -14.80
C LYS A 420 24.92 10.64 -13.35
N TYR A 421 25.40 9.83 -12.40
CA TYR A 421 25.16 10.05 -10.98
C TYR A 421 26.43 10.12 -10.16
N PHE A 422 26.46 11.05 -9.19
CA PHE A 422 27.42 11.03 -8.12
C PHE A 422 26.75 10.75 -6.78
N VAL A 423 27.30 9.82 -6.01
CA VAL A 423 26.98 9.62 -4.60
C VAL A 423 28.05 10.30 -3.77
N VAL A 424 27.68 11.41 -3.13
CA VAL A 424 28.58 12.22 -2.28
C VAL A 424 28.36 11.81 -0.83
N ARG A 425 29.42 11.60 -0.06
CA ARG A 425 29.29 11.23 1.33
C ARG A 425 30.20 12.05 2.22
N ARG A 426 29.61 12.56 3.33
CA ARG A 426 30.31 13.23 4.41
C ARG A 426 30.35 12.34 5.65
N GLY A 427 31.54 11.90 6.04
CA GLY A 427 31.73 10.97 7.15
C GLY A 427 31.10 9.61 6.85
N ARG A 428 30.44 9.00 7.87
CA ARG A 428 29.92 7.62 7.77
C ARG A 428 28.46 7.53 7.35
N ARG A 429 27.66 8.59 7.54
CA ARG A 429 26.18 8.49 7.47
C ARG A 429 25.50 9.53 6.59
N ASN A 430 26.15 10.65 6.33
CA ASN A 430 25.51 11.73 5.56
C ASN A 430 25.82 11.52 4.10
N LEU A 431 24.77 11.23 3.33
CA LEU A 431 24.81 10.99 1.90
C LEU A 431 24.10 12.13 1.16
N GLY A 432 24.57 12.42 -0.04
CA GLY A 432 23.93 13.30 -1.01
C GLY A 432 24.04 12.69 -2.39
N PHE A 433 23.17 13.10 -3.29
CA PHE A 433 23.04 12.56 -4.61
C PHE A 433 23.08 13.70 -5.65
N ILE A 434 23.73 13.47 -6.77
CA ILE A 434 23.76 14.43 -7.85
C ILE A 434 23.36 13.72 -9.14
N ASP A 435 22.38 14.28 -9.82
CA ASP A 435 21.93 13.85 -11.13
C ASP A 435 22.47 14.82 -12.18
N LEU A 436 23.29 14.31 -13.09
CA LEU A 436 23.90 15.08 -14.18
C LEU A 436 22.99 15.19 -15.42
N ASP A 437 21.94 14.37 -15.51
CA ASP A 437 21.01 14.36 -16.66
C ASP A 437 19.80 15.30 -16.44
N SER A 438 19.59 15.83 -15.25
CA SER A 438 18.47 16.70 -14.93
C SER A 438 18.57 18.12 -15.50
N ALA A 439 19.25 18.28 -16.64
CA ALA A 439 19.28 19.53 -17.40
C ALA A 439 18.03 19.62 -18.31
N SER A 440 17.07 20.43 -17.90
CA SER A 440 15.98 21.03 -18.70
C SER A 440 14.74 20.15 -18.97
N ASN A 441 13.77 20.31 -18.11
CA ASN A 441 12.37 20.39 -18.55
C ASN A 441 11.78 21.72 -18.13
#